data_8d687b58d1ce900e1f01049d3d38e65f
#
_entry.id   8d687b58d1ce900e1f01049d3d38e65f
#
_cell.length_a   1.000
_cell.length_b   1.000
_cell.length_c   1.000
_cell.angle_alpha   90.00
_cell.angle_beta   90.00
_cell.angle_gamma   90.00
#
_symmetry.space_group_name_H-M   'P 1'
#
loop_
_entity.id
_entity.type
_entity.pdbx_description
1 polymer ?
#
loop_
_entity_poly.entity_id
_entity_poly.type
_entity_poly.pdbx_seq_one_letter_code
_entity_poly.pdbx_strand_id
1 'polypeptide(L)'
;MEAMMVVYGSLESDRNSLAHGCFGVCPEDSTILFWIDVKDHVHFQTEVLSKESRGEIPDDRHARLKEKLYVYSLSDLDDLHNKMEEFWWAVFYFNGYLRDPKNKWRAEEFTRLCTFPQIQQEICR
;
A
#
# COMPACT_ATOMS: atom_id res chain seq x y z
N MET A 1 6.14 21.58 -1.32
CA MET A 1 4.75 21.11 -1.04
C MET A 1 4.29 20.08 -2.07
N GLU A 2 4.49 20.34 -3.35
CA GLU A 2 4.09 19.43 -4.44
C GLU A 2 4.67 18.01 -4.28
N ALA A 3 5.98 17.88 -4.07
CA ALA A 3 6.64 16.59 -3.83
C ALA A 3 6.01 15.79 -2.69
N MET A 4 5.62 16.42 -1.60
CA MET A 4 4.94 15.75 -0.49
C MET A 4 3.56 15.24 -0.87
N MET A 5 2.82 15.99 -1.70
CA MET A 5 1.49 15.58 -2.18
C MET A 5 1.58 14.39 -3.14
N VAL A 6 2.62 14.33 -3.97
CA VAL A 6 2.88 13.20 -4.87
C VAL A 6 3.20 11.94 -4.06
N VAL A 7 4.11 12.04 -3.09
CA VAL A 7 4.46 10.91 -2.20
C VAL A 7 3.24 10.44 -1.41
N TYR A 8 2.47 11.37 -0.83
CA TYR A 8 1.23 11.04 -0.13
C TYR A 8 0.25 10.27 -1.02
N GLY A 9 -0.01 10.77 -2.23
CA GLY A 9 -0.95 10.14 -3.15
C GLY A 9 -0.56 8.71 -3.53
N SER A 10 0.75 8.45 -3.72
CA SER A 10 1.27 7.11 -3.98
C SER A 10 1.05 6.18 -2.78
N LEU A 11 1.46 6.59 -1.59
CA LEU A 11 1.32 5.80 -0.36
C LEU A 11 -0.14 5.57 0.03
N GLU A 12 -1.01 6.57 -0.19
CA GLU A 12 -2.45 6.43 0.04
C GLU A 12 -3.06 5.38 -0.89
N SER A 13 -2.66 5.36 -2.16
CA SER A 13 -3.10 4.36 -3.13
C SER A 13 -2.72 2.95 -2.68
N ASP A 14 -1.46 2.73 -2.31
CA ASP A 14 -0.95 1.44 -1.85
C ASP A 14 -1.67 0.99 -0.57
N ARG A 15 -1.79 1.87 0.42
CA ARG A 15 -2.52 1.60 1.66
C ARG A 15 -3.98 1.26 1.40
N ASN A 16 -4.66 2.05 0.56
CA ASN A 16 -6.07 1.83 0.26
C ASN A 16 -6.28 0.52 -0.48
N SER A 17 -5.41 0.18 -1.42
CA SER A 17 -5.42 -1.12 -2.10
C SER A 17 -5.34 -2.25 -1.08
N LEU A 18 -4.37 -2.21 -0.16
CA LEU A 18 -4.25 -3.22 0.90
C LEU A 18 -5.48 -3.26 1.82
N ALA A 19 -5.99 -2.10 2.25
CA ALA A 19 -7.09 -2.01 3.20
C ALA A 19 -8.43 -2.55 2.66
N HIS A 20 -8.62 -2.55 1.36
CA HIS A 20 -9.85 -2.99 0.70
C HIS A 20 -9.77 -4.41 0.11
N GLY A 21 -8.76 -5.17 0.45
CA GLY A 21 -8.58 -6.54 0.00
C GLY A 21 -8.88 -7.60 1.07
N CYS A 22 -9.01 -8.83 0.59
CA CYS A 22 -9.08 -10.02 1.43
C CYS A 22 -7.70 -10.67 1.44
N PHE A 23 -7.22 -11.02 2.62
CA PHE A 23 -5.95 -11.69 2.80
C PHE A 23 -6.12 -13.18 3.01
N GLY A 24 -5.21 -13.96 2.46
CA GLY A 24 -5.03 -15.37 2.74
C GLY A 24 -3.57 -15.66 3.06
N VAL A 25 -3.34 -16.66 3.89
CA VAL A 25 -2.00 -17.15 4.26
C VAL A 25 -1.70 -18.40 3.46
N CYS A 26 -0.47 -18.53 2.97
CA CYS A 26 0.01 -19.77 2.38
C CYS A 26 0.27 -20.79 3.50
N PRO A 27 -0.38 -21.96 3.51
CA PRO A 27 -0.14 -22.97 4.56
C PRO A 27 1.28 -23.53 4.53
N GLU A 28 1.90 -23.56 3.35
CA GLU A 28 3.23 -24.11 3.12
C GLU A 28 4.35 -23.10 3.44
N ASP A 29 4.04 -21.80 3.37
CA ASP A 29 5.00 -20.74 3.64
C ASP A 29 4.32 -19.54 4.32
N SER A 30 4.51 -19.42 5.62
CA SER A 30 3.92 -18.35 6.43
C SER A 30 4.49 -16.95 6.15
N THR A 31 5.52 -16.83 5.32
CA THR A 31 6.09 -15.55 4.89
C THR A 31 5.39 -14.97 3.66
N ILE A 32 4.48 -15.75 3.06
CA ILE A 32 3.74 -15.37 1.87
C ILE A 32 2.28 -15.08 2.24
N LEU A 33 1.83 -13.90 1.82
CA LEU A 33 0.43 -13.48 1.92
C LEU A 33 -0.17 -13.37 0.53
N PHE A 34 -1.34 -13.97 0.36
CA PHE A 34 -2.18 -13.74 -0.81
C PHE A 34 -3.12 -12.57 -0.54
N TRP A 35 -3.30 -11.73 -1.53
CA TRP A 35 -4.23 -10.62 -1.48
C TRP A 35 -5.09 -10.60 -2.75
N ILE A 36 -6.38 -10.32 -2.57
CA ILE A 36 -7.32 -10.12 -3.66
C ILE A 36 -8.23 -8.93 -3.34
N ASP A 37 -8.52 -8.11 -4.33
CA ASP A 37 -9.52 -7.05 -4.17
C ASP A 37 -10.88 -7.63 -3.75
N VAL A 38 -11.54 -6.98 -2.81
CA VAL A 38 -12.81 -7.47 -2.26
C VAL A 38 -13.89 -7.63 -3.33
N LYS A 39 -13.91 -6.79 -4.36
CA LYS A 39 -14.88 -6.89 -5.46
C LYS A 39 -14.63 -8.12 -6.30
N ASP A 40 -13.37 -8.40 -6.63
CA ASP A 40 -12.97 -9.60 -7.38
C ASP A 40 -13.26 -10.87 -6.55
N HIS A 41 -13.01 -10.84 -5.24
CA HIS A 41 -13.34 -11.94 -4.34
C HIS A 41 -14.85 -12.21 -4.27
N VAL A 42 -15.65 -11.17 -4.06
CA VAL A 42 -17.13 -11.30 -4.02
C VAL A 42 -17.68 -11.81 -5.36
N HIS A 43 -17.18 -11.28 -6.47
CA HIS A 43 -17.58 -11.73 -7.80
C HIS A 43 -17.27 -13.21 -8.01
N PHE A 44 -16.06 -13.64 -7.66
CA PHE A 44 -15.66 -15.05 -7.71
C PHE A 44 -16.57 -15.95 -6.85
N GLN A 45 -16.80 -15.58 -5.60
CA GLN A 45 -17.66 -16.35 -4.69
C GLN A 45 -19.09 -16.47 -5.24
N THR A 46 -19.64 -15.38 -5.77
CA THR A 46 -20.97 -15.34 -6.35
C THR A 46 -21.06 -16.26 -7.58
N GLU A 47 -20.05 -16.26 -8.44
CA GLU A 47 -19.99 -17.14 -9.61
C GLU A 47 -19.93 -18.61 -9.20
N VAL A 48 -19.06 -18.96 -8.22
CA VAL A 48 -18.93 -20.33 -7.70
C VAL A 48 -20.26 -20.81 -7.12
N LEU A 49 -20.87 -20.06 -6.22
CA LEU A 49 -22.16 -20.42 -5.61
C LEU A 49 -23.28 -20.57 -6.64
N SER A 50 -23.32 -19.69 -7.64
CA SER A 50 -24.30 -19.77 -8.73
C SER A 50 -24.14 -21.03 -9.57
N LYS A 51 -22.92 -21.47 -9.84
CA LYS A 51 -22.63 -22.72 -10.61
C LYS A 51 -22.91 -23.95 -9.76
N GLU A 52 -22.49 -23.96 -8.51
CA GLU A 52 -22.74 -25.06 -7.58
C GLU A 52 -24.25 -25.28 -7.38
N SER A 53 -25.05 -24.21 -7.28
CA SER A 53 -26.52 -24.31 -7.16
C SER A 53 -27.18 -24.94 -8.40
N ARG A 54 -26.49 -24.94 -9.55
CA ARG A 54 -26.92 -25.59 -10.79
C ARG A 54 -26.32 -27.00 -10.99
N GLY A 55 -25.53 -27.48 -10.03
CA GLY A 55 -24.81 -28.74 -10.14
C GLY A 55 -23.61 -28.71 -11.09
N GLU A 56 -23.18 -27.52 -11.50
CA GLU A 56 -22.02 -27.31 -12.35
C GLU A 56 -20.80 -27.13 -11.47
N ILE A 57 -19.86 -28.07 -11.47
CA ILE A 57 -18.55 -27.90 -10.82
C ILE A 57 -17.57 -27.42 -11.89
N PRO A 58 -17.11 -26.16 -11.87
CA PRO A 58 -16.12 -25.70 -12.84
C PRO A 58 -14.78 -26.38 -12.58
N ASP A 59 -14.24 -27.09 -13.55
CA ASP A 59 -12.90 -27.69 -13.48
C ASP A 59 -11.79 -26.66 -13.28
N ASP A 60 -12.07 -25.39 -13.61
CA ASP A 60 -11.10 -24.30 -13.67
C ASP A 60 -11.39 -23.16 -12.69
N ARG A 61 -12.11 -23.47 -11.59
CA ARG A 61 -12.50 -22.45 -10.60
C ARG A 61 -11.32 -21.68 -10.01
N HIS A 62 -10.15 -22.30 -9.92
CA HIS A 62 -8.96 -21.69 -9.32
C HIS A 62 -8.08 -20.91 -10.31
N ALA A 63 -8.14 -21.20 -11.62
CA ALA A 63 -7.31 -20.52 -12.60
C ALA A 63 -7.67 -19.04 -12.69
N ARG A 64 -8.96 -18.71 -12.77
CA ARG A 64 -9.43 -17.32 -12.82
C ARG A 64 -9.14 -16.55 -11.54
N LEU A 65 -9.18 -17.24 -10.38
CA LEU A 65 -8.80 -16.61 -9.11
C LEU A 65 -7.30 -16.30 -9.09
N LYS A 66 -6.45 -17.19 -9.59
CA LYS A 66 -5.00 -17.02 -9.63
C LYS A 66 -4.58 -15.76 -10.41
N GLU A 67 -5.28 -15.43 -11.49
CA GLU A 67 -4.99 -14.22 -12.29
C GLU A 67 -5.27 -12.92 -11.54
N LYS A 68 -6.09 -12.98 -10.47
CA LYS A 68 -6.50 -11.84 -9.66
C LYS A 68 -5.82 -11.78 -8.29
N LEU A 69 -5.04 -12.81 -7.97
CA LEU A 69 -4.29 -12.87 -6.72
C LEU A 69 -2.98 -12.09 -6.85
N TYR A 70 -2.76 -11.21 -5.91
CA TYR A 70 -1.45 -10.62 -5.66
C TYR A 70 -0.74 -11.39 -4.57
N VAL A 71 0.55 -11.51 -4.69
CA VAL A 71 1.39 -12.21 -3.73
C VAL A 71 2.31 -11.18 -3.09
N TYR A 72 2.22 -11.06 -1.77
CA TYR A 72 3.10 -10.22 -0.97
C TYR A 72 3.98 -11.08 -0.08
N SER A 73 5.25 -10.76 -0.04
CA SER A 73 6.14 -11.25 1.01
C SER A 73 6.03 -10.36 2.25
N LEU A 74 6.48 -10.86 3.40
CA LEU A 74 6.60 -10.02 4.60
C LEU A 74 7.54 -8.82 4.34
N SER A 75 8.59 -9.02 3.53
CA SER A 75 9.51 -7.94 3.15
C SER A 75 8.81 -6.81 2.39
N ASP A 76 7.86 -7.13 1.49
CA ASP A 76 7.10 -6.10 0.76
C ASP A 76 6.25 -5.25 1.72
N LEU A 77 5.68 -5.89 2.75
CA LEU A 77 4.88 -5.18 3.76
C LEU A 77 5.76 -4.34 4.69
N ASP A 78 6.94 -4.84 5.08
CA ASP A 78 7.92 -4.10 5.86
C ASP A 78 8.43 -2.88 5.08
N ASP A 79 8.71 -3.03 3.78
CA ASP A 79 9.10 -1.92 2.91
C ASP A 79 8.02 -0.84 2.81
N LEU A 80 6.76 -1.25 2.69
CA LEU A 80 5.64 -0.31 2.70
C LEU A 80 5.50 0.39 4.05
N HIS A 81 5.61 -0.36 5.15
CA HIS A 81 5.58 0.19 6.50
C HIS A 81 6.68 1.24 6.69
N ASN A 82 7.91 0.92 6.33
CA ASN A 82 9.06 1.83 6.44
C ASN A 82 8.85 3.12 5.61
N LYS A 83 8.34 2.99 4.38
CA LYS A 83 8.00 4.15 3.55
C LYS A 83 6.93 5.05 4.17
N MET A 84 5.93 4.45 4.80
CA MET A 84 4.88 5.20 5.50
C MET A 84 5.42 5.89 6.75
N GLU A 85 6.29 5.24 7.51
CA GLU A 85 6.95 5.82 8.67
C GLU A 85 7.85 6.99 8.28
N GLU A 86 8.69 6.84 7.24
CA GLU A 86 9.50 7.92 6.69
C GLU A 86 8.64 9.12 6.27
N PHE A 87 7.53 8.86 5.59
CA PHE A 87 6.61 9.92 5.18
C PHE A 87 5.96 10.62 6.38
N TRP A 88 5.60 9.88 7.43
CA TRP A 88 5.07 10.47 8.66
C TRP A 88 6.08 11.44 9.31
N TRP A 89 7.35 11.05 9.38
CA TRP A 89 8.42 11.93 9.85
C TRP A 89 8.61 13.16 8.94
N ALA A 90 8.51 12.99 7.62
CA ALA A 90 8.58 14.11 6.69
C ALA A 90 7.44 15.12 6.93
N VAL A 91 6.21 14.64 7.17
CA VAL A 91 5.07 15.49 7.55
C VAL A 91 5.32 16.21 8.87
N PHE A 92 5.91 15.52 9.85
CA PHE A 92 6.26 16.10 11.14
C PHE A 92 7.23 17.29 10.98
N TYR A 93 8.34 17.09 10.26
CA TYR A 93 9.32 18.16 10.00
C TYR A 93 8.73 19.29 9.14
N PHE A 94 7.89 18.96 8.18
CA PHE A 94 7.21 19.98 7.37
C PHE A 94 6.28 20.86 8.21
N ASN A 95 5.53 20.27 9.12
CA ASN A 95 4.70 21.01 10.06
C ASN A 95 5.54 21.92 10.95
N GLY A 96 6.68 21.44 11.46
CA GLY A 96 7.63 22.26 12.23
C GLY A 96 8.12 23.44 11.42
N TYR A 97 8.50 23.21 10.16
CA TYR A 97 8.94 24.26 9.23
C TYR A 97 7.85 25.34 9.00
N LEU A 98 6.57 24.95 8.89
CA LEU A 98 5.48 25.88 8.63
C LEU A 98 4.98 26.63 9.86
N ARG A 99 5.06 26.03 11.04
CA ARG A 99 4.36 26.46 12.25
C ARG A 99 4.84 27.80 12.79
N ASP A 100 6.14 28.09 12.67
CA ASP A 100 6.71 29.34 13.17
C ASP A 100 7.78 29.88 12.20
N PRO A 101 7.47 30.94 11.44
CA PRO A 101 8.43 31.57 10.54
C PRO A 101 9.69 32.13 11.24
N LYS A 102 9.61 32.39 12.56
CA LYS A 102 10.72 32.88 13.38
C LYS A 102 11.45 31.76 14.12
N ASN A 103 11.04 30.50 13.95
CA ASN A 103 11.68 29.39 14.61
C ASN A 103 13.15 29.27 14.16
N LYS A 104 14.05 29.32 15.13
CA LYS A 104 15.51 29.18 14.90
C LYS A 104 15.87 27.81 14.29
N TRP A 105 15.04 26.79 14.47
CA TRP A 105 15.22 25.45 13.94
C TRP A 105 14.66 25.24 12.52
N ARG A 106 14.01 26.26 11.97
CA ARG A 106 13.33 26.16 10.66
C ARG A 106 14.25 25.67 9.53
N ALA A 107 15.47 26.19 9.47
CA ALA A 107 16.43 25.77 8.45
C ALA A 107 16.87 24.33 8.64
N GLU A 108 17.01 23.88 9.88
CA GLU A 108 17.38 22.52 10.24
C GLU A 108 16.26 21.53 9.92
N GLU A 109 15.00 21.89 10.25
CA GLU A 109 13.81 21.09 9.91
C GLU A 109 13.65 20.96 8.39
N PHE A 110 13.86 22.04 7.63
CA PHE A 110 13.85 21.99 6.18
C PHE A 110 14.97 21.08 5.61
N THR A 111 16.18 21.20 6.17
CA THR A 111 17.30 20.34 5.78
C THR A 111 16.96 18.86 6.03
N ARG A 112 16.41 18.53 7.20
CA ARG A 112 15.98 17.17 7.53
C ARG A 112 14.89 16.69 6.57
N LEU A 113 13.88 17.51 6.28
CA LEU A 113 12.85 17.19 5.31
C LEU A 113 13.45 16.80 3.93
N CYS A 114 14.45 17.55 3.47
CA CYS A 114 15.11 17.29 2.20
C CYS A 114 16.03 16.04 2.21
N THR A 115 16.29 15.42 3.36
CA THR A 115 17.08 14.17 3.43
C THR A 115 16.25 12.90 3.19
N PHE A 116 14.92 12.98 3.23
CA PHE A 116 14.07 11.82 2.99
C PHE A 116 14.15 11.39 1.51
N PRO A 117 14.51 10.12 1.21
CA PRO A 117 14.75 9.66 -0.15
C PRO A 117 13.56 9.88 -1.08
N GLN A 118 12.35 9.62 -0.61
CA GLN A 118 11.12 9.80 -1.38
C GLN A 118 10.88 11.28 -1.76
N ILE A 119 11.16 12.19 -0.83
CA ILE A 119 11.04 13.64 -1.06
C ILE A 119 12.13 14.12 -2.01
N GLN A 120 13.37 13.63 -1.86
CA GLN A 120 14.47 13.96 -2.76
C GLN A 120 14.17 13.55 -4.21
N GLN A 121 13.64 12.35 -4.42
CA GLN A 121 13.30 11.87 -5.75
C GLN A 121 12.30 12.78 -6.46
N GLU A 122 11.32 13.30 -5.73
CA GLU A 122 10.32 14.20 -6.32
C GLU A 122 10.79 15.65 -6.48
N ILE A 123 11.78 16.10 -5.70
CA ILE A 123 12.38 17.44 -5.86
C ILE A 123 13.34 17.46 -7.08
N CYS A 124 13.99 16.33 -7.37
CA CYS A 124 14.97 16.22 -8.45
C CYS A 124 14.35 15.87 -9.83
N ARG A 125 13.06 15.66 -9.89
CA ARG A 125 12.29 15.47 -11.14
C ARG A 125 11.95 16.80 -11.79
#